data_f433b7b8dfcf87eedb6a661f55eeecbf
#
_entry.id   f433b7b8dfcf87eedb6a661f55eeecbf
#
_cell.length_a   1.000
_cell.length_b   1.000
_cell.length_c   1.000
_cell.angle_alpha   90.00
_cell.angle_beta   90.00
_cell.angle_gamma   90.00
#
_symmetry.space_group_name_H-M   'P 1'
#
loop_
_entity.id
_entity.type
_entity.pdbx_description
1 polymer ?
#
loop_
_entity_poly.entity_id
_entity_poly.type
_entity_poly.pdbx_seq_one_letter_code
_entity_poly.pdbx_strand_id
1 'polypeptide(L)'
;MKNLIPNGGIPRSILFVMAVTGGLTVANLYYNQPLLETMRHSLGATELQANLITFVTQLGYALGLIFVVPLADKVSRRKIVSLNMSIAVACCIAIALAHSIWIVWGASIILGCNSVVPQMFVPVASHFSKPENKSRNMGIVLTGLLSGVLGARVLSGYIGEWAG
;
A
#
# COMPACT_ATOMS: atom_id res chain seq x y z
N MET A 1 -10.65 -22.72 5.10
CA MET A 1 -9.25 -22.24 5.37
C MET A 1 -8.73 -23.08 6.52
N LYS A 2 -7.58 -23.76 6.36
CA LYS A 2 -6.92 -24.45 7.50
C LYS A 2 -6.69 -23.41 8.57
N ASN A 3 -7.15 -23.69 9.80
CA ASN A 3 -6.89 -22.85 10.95
C ASN A 3 -5.38 -22.75 11.15
N LEU A 4 -4.80 -21.56 10.98
CA LEU A 4 -3.40 -21.33 11.28
C LEU A 4 -3.24 -21.40 12.80
N ILE A 5 -2.33 -22.25 13.27
CA ILE A 5 -2.01 -22.41 14.68
C ILE A 5 -0.74 -21.59 14.96
N PRO A 6 -0.68 -20.80 16.04
CA PRO A 6 0.54 -20.10 16.44
C PRO A 6 1.72 -21.06 16.48
N ASN A 7 2.87 -20.67 15.89
CA ASN A 7 4.08 -21.49 15.73
C ASN A 7 3.88 -22.83 14.98
N GLY A 8 2.72 -23.07 14.38
CA GLY A 8 2.40 -24.31 13.64
C GLY A 8 2.99 -24.38 12.23
N GLY A 9 3.42 -23.26 11.71
CA GLY A 9 3.95 -23.11 10.35
C GLY A 9 2.91 -22.52 9.37
N ILE A 10 3.40 -21.71 8.42
CA ILE A 10 2.60 -21.10 7.37
C ILE A 10 2.83 -21.84 6.06
N PRO A 11 1.77 -22.25 5.33
CA PRO A 11 1.89 -22.77 3.98
C PRO A 11 2.55 -21.76 3.04
N ARG A 12 3.40 -22.22 2.13
CA ARG A 12 4.10 -21.38 1.16
C ARG A 12 3.15 -20.55 0.28
N SER A 13 2.00 -21.13 -0.07
CA SER A 13 0.95 -20.42 -0.83
C SER A 13 0.40 -19.19 -0.09
N ILE A 14 0.21 -19.29 1.22
CA ILE A 14 -0.26 -18.17 2.03
C ILE A 14 0.82 -17.10 2.12
N LEU A 15 2.09 -17.47 2.33
CA LEU A 15 3.21 -16.53 2.33
C LEU A 15 3.33 -15.79 0.98
N PHE A 16 3.18 -16.53 -0.13
CA PHE A 16 3.19 -15.92 -1.46
C PHE A 16 2.04 -14.92 -1.65
N VAL A 17 0.82 -15.28 -1.26
CA VAL A 17 -0.33 -14.37 -1.31
C VAL A 17 -0.09 -13.14 -0.44
N MET A 18 0.46 -13.29 0.77
CA MET A 18 0.80 -12.16 1.64
C MET A 18 1.86 -11.25 1.00
N ALA A 19 2.90 -11.83 0.40
CA ALA A 19 3.96 -11.08 -0.28
C ALA A 19 3.41 -10.28 -1.48
N VAL A 20 2.62 -10.93 -2.35
CA VAL A 20 2.02 -10.29 -3.53
C VAL A 20 1.01 -9.21 -3.12
N THR A 21 0.07 -9.55 -2.24
CA THR A 21 -0.94 -8.58 -1.78
C THR A 21 -0.28 -7.40 -1.06
N GLY A 22 0.73 -7.67 -0.23
CA GLY A 22 1.51 -6.64 0.44
C GLY A 22 2.20 -5.71 -0.55
N GLY A 23 2.88 -6.28 -1.55
CA GLY A 23 3.55 -5.52 -2.60
C GLY A 23 2.59 -4.64 -3.40
N LEU A 24 1.46 -5.19 -3.85
CA LEU A 24 0.44 -4.43 -4.58
C LEU A 24 -0.17 -3.30 -3.73
N THR A 25 -0.35 -3.52 -2.43
CA THR A 25 -0.89 -2.47 -1.55
C THR A 25 0.13 -1.35 -1.30
N VAL A 26 1.40 -1.71 -1.07
CA VAL A 26 2.47 -0.71 -0.90
C VAL A 26 2.70 0.08 -2.19
N ALA A 27 2.50 -0.52 -3.35
CA ALA A 27 2.60 0.14 -4.65
C ALA A 27 1.77 1.45 -4.69
N ASN A 28 0.62 1.48 -4.02
CA ASN A 28 -0.25 2.66 -3.95
C ASN A 28 0.41 3.92 -3.35
N LEU A 29 1.47 3.76 -2.56
CA LEU A 29 2.23 4.89 -2.00
C LEU A 29 3.25 5.48 -2.97
N TYR A 30 3.61 4.73 -4.00
CA TYR A 30 4.80 5.05 -4.82
C TYR A 30 4.52 5.22 -6.30
N TYR A 31 3.39 4.73 -6.83
CA TYR A 31 3.09 4.85 -8.25
C TYR A 31 2.86 6.29 -8.71
N ASN A 32 2.46 7.20 -7.80
CA ASN A 32 2.22 8.60 -8.13
C ASN A 32 3.52 9.38 -8.38
N GLN A 33 4.64 8.97 -7.80
CA GLN A 33 5.90 9.72 -7.86
C GLN A 33 6.39 9.98 -9.29
N PRO A 34 6.47 8.98 -10.21
CA PRO A 34 6.85 9.23 -11.58
C PRO A 34 5.79 10.02 -12.38
N LEU A 35 4.54 10.02 -11.92
CA LEU A 35 3.42 10.70 -12.61
C LEU A 35 3.21 12.15 -12.15
N LEU A 36 4.01 12.67 -11.21
CA LEU A 36 3.83 14.01 -10.65
C LEU A 36 3.88 15.10 -11.74
N GLU A 37 4.79 14.96 -12.70
CA GLU A 37 4.92 15.93 -13.78
C GLU A 37 3.72 15.91 -14.73
N THR A 38 3.25 14.73 -15.10
CA THR A 38 2.03 14.56 -15.90
C THR A 38 0.81 15.13 -15.17
N MET A 39 0.69 14.86 -13.86
CA MET A 39 -0.39 15.40 -13.02
C MET A 39 -0.28 16.92 -12.90
N ARG A 40 0.93 17.47 -12.78
CA ARG A 40 1.17 18.92 -12.77
C ARG A 40 0.64 19.59 -14.00
N HIS A 41 0.98 19.07 -15.17
CA HIS A 41 0.52 19.62 -16.44
C HIS A 41 -0.99 19.48 -16.65
N SER A 42 -1.55 18.32 -16.37
CA SER A 42 -2.98 18.05 -16.58
C SER A 42 -3.89 18.86 -15.65
N LEU A 43 -3.43 19.17 -14.43
CA LEU A 43 -4.20 19.93 -13.43
C LEU A 43 -3.86 21.43 -13.41
N GLY A 44 -2.91 21.90 -14.23
CA GLY A 44 -2.41 23.27 -14.18
C GLY A 44 -1.82 23.64 -12.82
N ALA A 45 -1.24 22.66 -12.10
CA ALA A 45 -0.71 22.85 -10.78
C ALA A 45 0.73 23.38 -10.79
N THR A 46 1.12 24.08 -9.73
CA THR A 46 2.53 24.46 -9.54
C THR A 46 3.36 23.24 -9.16
N GLU A 47 4.68 23.33 -9.37
CA GLU A 47 5.62 22.28 -8.99
C GLU A 47 5.52 21.92 -7.50
N LEU A 48 5.39 22.94 -6.64
CA LEU A 48 5.19 22.74 -5.21
C LEU A 48 3.91 21.94 -4.91
N GLN A 49 2.81 22.29 -5.57
CA GLN A 49 1.53 21.59 -5.38
C GLN A 49 1.60 20.13 -5.83
N ALA A 50 2.27 19.84 -6.94
CA ALA A 50 2.48 18.47 -7.40
C ALA A 50 3.36 17.67 -6.41
N ASN A 51 4.48 18.22 -5.96
CA ASN A 51 5.37 17.57 -5.00
C ASN A 51 4.69 17.32 -3.65
N LEU A 52 3.77 18.18 -3.22
CA LEU A 52 2.96 17.99 -2.02
C LEU A 52 2.07 16.75 -2.09
N ILE A 53 1.72 16.22 -3.27
CA ILE A 53 0.96 14.96 -3.39
C ILE A 53 1.69 13.83 -2.67
N THR A 54 2.99 13.69 -2.91
CA THR A 54 3.81 12.67 -2.24
C THR A 54 3.86 12.91 -0.73
N PHE A 55 4.06 14.15 -0.31
CA PHE A 55 4.11 14.49 1.11
C PHE A 55 2.81 14.16 1.84
N VAL A 56 1.65 14.57 1.30
CA VAL A 56 0.34 14.29 1.94
C VAL A 56 0.01 12.81 1.93
N THR A 57 0.44 12.05 0.91
CA THR A 57 0.31 10.58 0.89
C THR A 57 1.10 9.95 2.02
N GLN A 58 2.35 10.38 2.25
CA GLN A 58 3.19 9.87 3.35
C GLN A 58 2.65 10.31 4.72
N LEU A 59 2.13 11.52 4.84
CA LEU A 59 1.45 11.97 6.05
C LEU A 59 0.23 11.10 6.34
N GLY A 60 -0.60 10.82 5.34
CA GLY A 60 -1.72 9.88 5.45
C GLY A 60 -1.25 8.51 5.93
N TYR A 61 -0.17 7.97 5.36
CA TYR A 61 0.41 6.70 5.78
C TYR A 61 0.85 6.71 7.25
N ALA A 62 1.52 7.77 7.70
CA ALA A 62 1.91 7.93 9.10
C ALA A 62 0.68 7.95 10.04
N LEU A 63 -0.38 8.67 9.67
CA LEU A 63 -1.65 8.66 10.41
C LEU A 63 -2.27 7.26 10.42
N GLY A 64 -2.22 6.56 9.29
CA GLY A 64 -2.69 5.17 9.19
C GLY A 64 -1.96 4.22 10.14
N LEU A 65 -0.63 4.35 10.29
CA LEU A 65 0.15 3.57 11.26
C LEU A 65 -0.31 3.82 12.71
N ILE A 66 -0.65 5.06 13.03
CA ILE A 66 -1.06 5.44 14.39
C ILE A 66 -2.49 4.99 14.68
N PHE A 67 -3.43 5.13 13.73
CA PHE A 67 -4.86 4.92 13.98
C PHE A 67 -5.37 3.58 13.43
N VAL A 68 -4.99 3.20 12.22
CA VAL A 68 -5.55 2.01 11.54
C VAL A 68 -4.90 0.72 12.04
N VAL A 69 -3.59 0.72 12.28
CA VAL A 69 -2.89 -0.49 12.73
C VAL A 69 -3.38 -0.96 14.11
N PRO A 70 -3.52 -0.10 15.14
CA PRO A 70 -4.07 -0.52 16.42
C PRO A 70 -5.55 -0.94 16.34
N LEU A 71 -6.32 -0.34 15.42
CA LEU A 71 -7.70 -0.73 15.19
C LEU A 71 -7.81 -2.16 14.62
N ALA A 72 -6.83 -2.56 13.82
CA ALA A 72 -6.76 -3.90 13.24
C ALA A 72 -6.58 -5.01 14.29
N ASP A 73 -6.07 -4.69 15.46
CA ASP A 73 -5.96 -5.66 16.56
C ASP A 73 -7.31 -5.90 17.25
N LYS A 74 -8.24 -4.94 17.16
CA LYS A 74 -9.57 -5.00 17.79
C LYS A 74 -10.67 -5.53 16.88
N VAL A 75 -10.48 -5.45 15.56
CA VAL A 75 -11.49 -5.84 14.55
C VAL A 75 -10.97 -7.03 13.75
N SER A 76 -11.88 -7.82 13.18
CA SER A 76 -11.47 -8.95 12.34
C SER A 76 -10.62 -8.47 11.17
N ARG A 77 -9.40 -9.00 11.04
CA ARG A 77 -8.42 -8.64 9.99
C ARG A 77 -9.02 -8.68 8.58
N ARG A 78 -9.92 -9.64 8.33
CA ARG A 78 -10.58 -9.76 7.02
C ARG A 78 -11.44 -8.53 6.70
N LYS A 79 -12.20 -8.02 7.68
CA LYS A 79 -13.04 -6.83 7.48
C LYS A 79 -12.19 -5.59 7.22
N ILE A 80 -11.11 -5.41 7.99
CA ILE A 80 -10.20 -4.27 7.81
C ILE A 80 -9.52 -4.30 6.44
N VAL A 81 -8.97 -5.45 6.05
CA VAL A 81 -8.31 -5.58 4.74
C VAL A 81 -9.30 -5.31 3.60
N SER A 82 -10.52 -5.88 3.66
CA SER A 82 -11.52 -5.65 2.63
C SER A 82 -11.94 -4.18 2.57
N LEU A 83 -12.19 -3.55 3.71
CA LEU A 83 -12.56 -2.13 3.78
C LEU A 83 -11.44 -1.23 3.22
N ASN A 84 -10.21 -1.45 3.66
CA ASN A 84 -9.06 -0.66 3.19
C ASN A 84 -8.84 -0.82 1.68
N MET A 85 -8.98 -2.04 1.14
CA MET A 85 -8.89 -2.26 -0.31
C MET A 85 -10.00 -1.52 -1.07
N SER A 86 -11.24 -1.56 -0.58
CA SER A 86 -12.35 -0.84 -1.21
C SER A 86 -12.14 0.68 -1.20
N ILE A 87 -11.68 1.22 -0.09
CA ILE A 87 -11.38 2.65 0.03
C ILE A 87 -10.20 3.02 -0.89
N ALA A 88 -9.15 2.20 -0.95
CA ALA A 88 -8.01 2.45 -1.84
C ALA A 88 -8.44 2.49 -3.31
N VAL A 89 -9.28 1.57 -3.77
CA VAL A 89 -9.84 1.59 -5.12
C VAL A 89 -10.65 2.86 -5.37
N ALA A 90 -11.52 3.26 -4.43
CA ALA A 90 -12.30 4.49 -4.55
C ALA A 90 -11.39 5.73 -4.64
N CYS A 91 -10.32 5.80 -3.82
CA CYS A 91 -9.35 6.89 -3.89
C CYS A 91 -8.59 6.91 -5.22
N CYS A 92 -8.19 5.76 -5.76
CA CYS A 92 -7.54 5.68 -7.07
C CYS A 92 -8.46 6.20 -8.19
N ILE A 93 -9.74 5.83 -8.16
CA ILE A 93 -10.73 6.34 -9.12
C ILE A 93 -10.92 7.86 -8.95
N ALA A 94 -11.00 8.35 -7.71
CA ALA A 94 -11.13 9.78 -7.43
C ALA A 94 -9.92 10.58 -7.94
N ILE A 95 -8.70 10.06 -7.79
CA ILE A 95 -7.48 10.68 -8.32
C ILE A 95 -7.48 10.67 -9.86
N ALA A 96 -7.88 9.54 -10.47
CA ALA A 96 -7.91 9.41 -11.92
C ALA A 96 -8.93 10.35 -12.60
N LEU A 97 -10.04 10.66 -11.91
CA LEU A 97 -11.10 11.55 -12.40
C LEU A 97 -10.96 12.99 -11.85
N ALA A 98 -9.89 13.30 -11.13
CA ALA A 98 -9.74 14.60 -10.49
C ALA A 98 -9.49 15.72 -11.52
N HIS A 99 -10.25 16.79 -11.40
CA HIS A 99 -10.07 18.04 -12.15
C HIS A 99 -9.47 19.16 -11.29
N SER A 100 -9.08 18.85 -10.05
CA SER A 100 -8.53 19.82 -9.10
C SER A 100 -7.50 19.16 -8.19
N ILE A 101 -6.41 19.89 -7.92
CA ILE A 101 -5.33 19.44 -7.04
C ILE A 101 -5.84 19.14 -5.60
N TRP A 102 -6.86 19.84 -5.14
CA TRP A 102 -7.44 19.66 -3.81
C TRP A 102 -8.08 18.27 -3.64
N ILE A 103 -8.74 17.78 -4.70
CA ILE A 103 -9.32 16.43 -4.73
C ILE A 103 -8.19 15.40 -4.66
N VAL A 104 -7.11 15.62 -5.42
CA VAL A 104 -5.94 14.73 -5.41
C VAL A 104 -5.31 14.68 -4.03
N TRP A 105 -5.11 15.81 -3.35
CA TRP A 105 -4.55 15.83 -2.01
C TRP A 105 -5.45 15.10 -1.00
N GLY A 106 -6.75 15.38 -1.00
CA GLY A 106 -7.71 14.72 -0.11
C GLY A 106 -7.74 13.20 -0.31
N ALA A 107 -7.82 12.75 -1.56
CA ALA A 107 -7.78 11.33 -1.90
C ALA A 107 -6.44 10.68 -1.55
N SER A 108 -5.32 11.39 -1.74
CA SER A 108 -3.97 10.91 -1.43
C SER A 108 -3.74 10.70 0.08
N ILE A 109 -4.25 11.58 0.95
CA ILE A 109 -4.20 11.38 2.40
C ILE A 109 -4.97 10.11 2.78
N ILE A 110 -6.19 9.96 2.28
CA ILE A 110 -7.03 8.79 2.57
C ILE A 110 -6.39 7.51 2.02
N LEU A 111 -5.85 7.55 0.80
CA LEU A 111 -5.13 6.44 0.19
C LEU A 111 -3.91 6.04 1.04
N GLY A 112 -3.13 7.02 1.49
CA GLY A 112 -1.99 6.80 2.39
C GLY A 112 -2.44 6.10 3.67
N CYS A 113 -3.45 6.61 4.37
CA CYS A 113 -4.00 5.99 5.58
C CYS A 113 -4.41 4.53 5.38
N ASN A 114 -4.94 4.19 4.22
CA ASN A 114 -5.40 2.83 3.92
C ASN A 114 -4.30 1.91 3.39
N SER A 115 -3.13 2.44 3.05
CA SER A 115 -2.00 1.65 2.52
C SER A 115 -1.15 0.98 3.60
N VAL A 116 -1.60 0.95 4.86
CA VAL A 116 -0.86 0.36 5.99
C VAL A 116 -1.07 -1.15 6.17
N VAL A 117 -2.00 -1.75 5.44
CA VAL A 117 -2.31 -3.20 5.51
C VAL A 117 -1.06 -4.10 5.44
N PRO A 118 -0.07 -3.84 4.58
CA PRO A 118 1.14 -4.66 4.50
C PRO A 118 1.93 -4.74 5.79
N GLN A 119 1.87 -3.72 6.64
CA GLN A 119 2.57 -3.71 7.92
C GLN A 119 2.04 -4.77 8.89
N MET A 120 0.81 -5.22 8.70
CA MET A 120 0.22 -6.30 9.48
C MET A 120 0.72 -7.68 9.03
N PHE A 121 1.23 -7.83 7.81
CA PHE A 121 1.61 -9.14 7.27
C PHE A 121 2.91 -9.66 7.86
N VAL A 122 3.88 -8.79 8.17
CA VAL A 122 5.16 -9.19 8.75
C VAL A 122 4.99 -9.77 10.16
N PRO A 123 4.27 -9.10 11.11
CA PRO A 123 3.95 -9.69 12.41
C PRO A 123 3.14 -10.99 12.31
N VAL A 124 2.18 -11.07 11.36
CA VAL A 124 1.39 -12.28 11.13
C VAL A 124 2.29 -13.42 10.67
N ALA A 125 3.15 -13.18 9.69
CA ALA A 125 4.11 -14.15 9.22
C ALA A 125 5.02 -14.64 10.36
N SER A 126 5.48 -13.73 11.20
CA SER A 126 6.26 -14.06 12.40
C SER A 126 5.50 -14.95 13.39
N HIS A 127 4.26 -14.58 13.72
CA HIS A 127 3.46 -15.25 14.77
C HIS A 127 3.07 -16.70 14.41
N PHE A 128 2.76 -16.95 13.14
CA PHE A 128 2.31 -18.26 12.69
C PHE A 128 3.44 -19.15 12.15
N SER A 129 4.65 -18.62 11.98
CA SER A 129 5.79 -19.42 11.53
C SER A 129 6.38 -20.26 12.63
N LYS A 130 6.91 -21.44 12.27
CA LYS A 130 7.77 -22.23 13.16
C LYS A 130 9.00 -21.41 13.54
N PRO A 131 9.54 -21.57 14.77
CA PRO A 131 10.73 -20.82 15.21
C PRO A 131 11.90 -20.85 14.23
N GLU A 132 12.16 -22.01 13.62
CA GLU A 132 13.28 -22.23 12.67
C GLU A 132 13.11 -21.46 11.36
N ASN A 133 11.85 -21.18 10.96
CA ASN A 133 11.52 -20.56 9.67
C ASN A 133 11.03 -19.11 9.80
N LYS A 134 11.00 -18.58 11.01
CA LYS A 134 10.42 -17.27 11.32
C LYS A 134 11.07 -16.14 10.51
N SER A 135 12.39 -16.04 10.58
CA SER A 135 13.15 -15.00 9.85
C SER A 135 13.03 -15.15 8.35
N ARG A 136 13.07 -16.38 7.83
CA ARG A 136 12.90 -16.66 6.41
C ARG A 136 11.52 -16.24 5.90
N ASN A 137 10.46 -16.55 6.62
CA ASN A 137 9.10 -16.26 6.22
C ASN A 137 8.80 -14.75 6.28
N MET A 138 9.34 -14.06 7.29
CA MET A 138 9.32 -12.59 7.34
C MET A 138 10.06 -11.98 6.16
N GLY A 139 11.23 -12.52 5.80
CA GLY A 139 12.02 -12.09 4.64
C GLY A 139 11.24 -12.22 3.33
N ILE A 140 10.51 -13.32 3.12
CA ILE A 140 9.67 -13.51 1.93
C ILE A 140 8.61 -12.41 1.81
N VAL A 141 7.92 -12.10 2.91
CA VAL A 141 6.90 -11.02 2.91
C VAL A 141 7.56 -9.67 2.63
N LEU A 142 8.69 -9.35 3.28
CA LEU A 142 9.43 -8.10 3.06
C LEU A 142 9.94 -7.98 1.61
N THR A 143 10.42 -9.07 1.02
CA THR A 143 10.83 -9.07 -0.39
C THR A 143 9.65 -8.72 -1.30
N GLY A 144 8.45 -9.27 -1.03
CA GLY A 144 7.25 -8.90 -1.75
C GLY A 144 6.92 -7.41 -1.63
N LEU A 145 7.02 -6.84 -0.43
CA LEU A 145 6.80 -5.40 -0.19
C LEU A 145 7.80 -4.55 -0.99
N LEU A 146 9.09 -4.85 -0.90
CA LEU A 146 10.14 -4.11 -1.60
C LEU A 146 10.01 -4.23 -3.12
N SER A 147 9.68 -5.42 -3.62
CA SER A 147 9.41 -5.64 -5.05
C SER A 147 8.20 -4.80 -5.52
N GLY A 148 7.17 -4.66 -4.68
CA GLY A 148 6.02 -3.80 -4.95
C GLY A 148 6.41 -2.32 -5.06
N VAL A 149 7.25 -1.82 -4.15
CA VAL A 149 7.76 -0.44 -4.17
C VAL A 149 8.53 -0.15 -5.47
N LEU A 150 9.47 -1.02 -5.81
CA LEU A 150 10.31 -0.86 -7.01
C LEU A 150 9.47 -1.04 -8.28
N GLY A 151 8.65 -2.08 -8.32
CA GLY A 151 7.78 -2.38 -9.46
C GLY A 151 6.79 -1.25 -9.74
N ALA A 152 6.21 -0.65 -8.70
CA ALA A 152 5.29 0.48 -8.85
C ALA A 152 5.95 1.67 -9.55
N ARG A 153 7.16 2.04 -9.15
CA ARG A 153 7.90 3.16 -9.74
C ARG A 153 8.28 2.89 -11.20
N VAL A 154 8.78 1.69 -11.47
CA VAL A 154 9.20 1.31 -12.84
C VAL A 154 7.99 1.26 -13.76
N LEU A 155 6.93 0.56 -13.37
CA LEU A 155 5.74 0.41 -14.20
C LEU A 155 5.00 1.73 -14.42
N SER A 156 4.82 2.55 -13.38
CA SER A 156 4.14 3.84 -13.51
C SER A 156 4.96 4.85 -14.32
N GLY A 157 6.30 4.83 -14.18
CA GLY A 157 7.18 5.66 -15.02
C GLY A 157 7.07 5.28 -16.48
N TYR A 158 7.16 3.98 -16.80
CA TYR A 158 7.04 3.49 -18.16
C TYR A 158 5.68 3.80 -18.80
N ILE A 159 4.60 3.60 -18.04
CA ILE A 159 3.23 3.94 -18.50
C ILE A 159 3.11 5.45 -18.69
N GLY A 160 3.66 6.27 -17.80
CA GLY A 160 3.66 7.73 -17.91
C GLY A 160 4.36 8.24 -19.15
N GLU A 161 5.51 7.68 -19.52
CA GLU A 161 6.22 8.01 -20.77
C GLU A 161 5.46 7.58 -22.02
N TRP A 162 4.72 6.49 -21.96
CA TRP A 162 4.01 5.93 -23.12
C TRP A 162 2.64 6.58 -23.32
N ALA A 163 2.00 7.07 -22.26
CA ALA A 163 0.66 7.67 -22.29
C ALA A 163 0.67 9.21 -22.34
N GLY A 164 1.82 9.85 -22.12
CA GLY A 164 2.01 11.31 -22.17
C GLY A 164 2.66 11.75 -23.43
#